data_8ad6f382c4d16bc5d20ab63a5a52e9e1
#
_entry.id   8ad6f382c4d16bc5d20ab63a5a52e9e1
#
_cell.length_a   1.000
_cell.length_b   1.000
_cell.length_c   1.000
_cell.angle_alpha   90.00
_cell.angle_beta   90.00
_cell.angle_gamma   90.00
#
_symmetry.space_group_name_H-M   'P 1'
#
loop_
_entity.id
_entity.type
_entity.pdbx_description
1 polymer ?
#
loop_
_entity_poly.entity_id
_entity_poly.type
_entity_poly.pdbx_seq_one_letter_code
_entity_poly.pdbx_strand_id
1 'polypeptide(L)'
;MREPYGKKNIQWRIQCNQFNIDILYAELLSLQSQCENYHKPELSYEDSRALKRAASALSSFSYSEDDNGDNLVNTIQAFTETYNNALDSTNSKDYDTNRQHKQLKALTKKFGEDLEDIGITIEEDGKLSVSENILKGSSFDEVKKLFSKEADYVKGIRNIAKRMNAQSHEEIYTLMTGNGGRLNITL
;
A
#
# COMPACT_ATOMS: atom_id res chain seq x y z
N MET A 1 -52.53 46.55 -1.26
CA MET A 1 -52.06 45.18 -1.62
C MET A 1 -50.62 45.06 -1.17
N ARG A 2 -50.32 44.22 -0.17
CA ARG A 2 -48.95 43.93 0.28
C ARG A 2 -48.48 42.64 -0.37
N GLU A 3 -47.42 42.71 -1.15
CA GLU A 3 -46.80 41.52 -1.75
C GLU A 3 -46.22 40.62 -0.66
N PRO A 4 -46.30 39.28 -0.85
CA PRO A 4 -45.84 38.32 0.15
C PRO A 4 -44.32 38.24 0.14
N TYR A 5 -43.71 38.68 1.23
CA TYR A 5 -42.26 38.61 1.53
C TYR A 5 -41.66 37.18 1.56
N GLY A 6 -42.48 36.17 1.35
CA GLY A 6 -42.07 34.76 1.53
C GLY A 6 -41.31 34.13 0.34
N LYS A 7 -41.57 34.55 -0.91
CA LYS A 7 -41.04 33.85 -2.08
C LYS A 7 -39.60 34.21 -2.42
N LYS A 8 -39.15 35.44 -2.14
CA LYS A 8 -37.79 35.88 -2.41
C LYS A 8 -36.76 35.23 -1.46
N ASN A 9 -37.15 34.95 -0.22
CA ASN A 9 -36.24 34.33 0.77
C ASN A 9 -35.97 32.85 0.52
N ILE A 10 -36.91 32.14 -0.08
CA ILE A 10 -36.74 30.70 -0.41
C ILE A 10 -35.80 30.55 -1.61
N GLN A 11 -35.95 31.46 -2.60
CA GLN A 11 -35.10 31.40 -3.82
C GLN A 11 -33.64 31.76 -3.52
N TRP A 12 -33.40 32.72 -2.61
CA TRP A 12 -32.06 33.05 -2.10
C TRP A 12 -31.44 31.90 -1.29
N ARG A 13 -32.21 31.21 -0.47
CA ARG A 13 -31.72 30.04 0.29
C ARG A 13 -31.39 28.87 -0.60
N ILE A 14 -32.16 28.62 -1.65
CA ILE A 14 -31.87 27.56 -2.63
C ILE A 14 -30.62 27.90 -3.42
N GLN A 15 -30.47 29.18 -3.83
CA GLN A 15 -29.30 29.63 -4.57
C GLN A 15 -28.01 29.59 -3.72
N CYS A 16 -28.08 29.99 -2.44
CA CYS A 16 -26.95 29.87 -1.51
C CYS A 16 -26.59 28.42 -1.19
N ASN A 17 -27.57 27.50 -1.09
CA ASN A 17 -27.31 26.09 -0.92
C ASN A 17 -26.71 25.45 -2.18
N GLN A 18 -27.19 25.84 -3.36
CA GLN A 18 -26.65 25.37 -4.64
C GLN A 18 -25.20 25.85 -4.81
N PHE A 19 -24.92 27.11 -4.48
CA PHE A 19 -23.59 27.69 -4.54
C PHE A 19 -22.60 27.00 -3.55
N ASN A 20 -23.07 26.66 -2.35
CA ASN A 20 -22.26 25.89 -1.38
C ASN A 20 -22.04 24.44 -1.83
N ILE A 21 -23.03 23.82 -2.50
CA ILE A 21 -22.89 22.47 -3.03
C ILE A 21 -21.90 22.46 -4.20
N ASP A 22 -21.97 23.47 -5.09
CA ASP A 22 -21.06 23.57 -6.24
C ASP A 22 -19.61 23.87 -5.80
N ILE A 23 -19.41 24.67 -4.75
CA ILE A 23 -18.09 24.90 -4.13
C ILE A 23 -17.57 23.62 -3.47
N LEU A 24 -18.40 22.91 -2.71
CA LEU A 24 -18.03 21.64 -2.09
C LEU A 24 -17.72 20.57 -3.15
N TYR A 25 -18.46 20.54 -4.27
CA TYR A 25 -18.18 19.65 -5.38
C TYR A 25 -16.87 20.01 -6.08
N ALA A 26 -16.59 21.29 -6.29
CA ALA A 26 -15.34 21.76 -6.87
C ALA A 26 -14.14 21.49 -5.94
N GLU A 27 -14.31 21.65 -4.62
CA GLU A 27 -13.29 21.28 -3.63
C GLU A 27 -13.09 19.76 -3.58
N LEU A 28 -14.17 18.97 -3.65
CA LEU A 28 -14.10 17.50 -3.68
C LEU A 28 -13.44 17.00 -4.96
N LEU A 29 -13.74 17.58 -6.11
CA LEU A 29 -13.07 17.30 -7.39
C LEU A 29 -11.60 17.75 -7.38
N SER A 30 -11.29 18.87 -6.73
CA SER A 30 -9.92 19.34 -6.52
C SER A 30 -9.13 18.40 -5.59
N LEU A 31 -9.74 17.94 -4.51
CA LEU A 31 -9.16 16.93 -3.62
C LEU A 31 -9.00 15.58 -4.33
N GLN A 32 -9.96 15.19 -5.16
CA GLN A 32 -9.90 13.96 -5.94
C GLN A 32 -8.81 14.04 -7.03
N SER A 33 -8.66 15.18 -7.69
CA SER A 33 -7.55 15.42 -8.63
C SER A 33 -6.19 15.55 -7.91
N GLN A 34 -6.17 16.00 -6.67
CA GLN A 34 -4.97 15.97 -5.82
C GLN A 34 -4.64 14.55 -5.37
N CYS A 35 -5.63 13.69 -5.10
CA CYS A 35 -5.42 12.28 -4.84
C CYS A 35 -4.95 11.51 -6.08
N GLU A 36 -5.43 11.86 -7.28
CA GLU A 36 -4.94 11.32 -8.56
C GLU A 36 -3.51 11.84 -8.89
N ASN A 37 -3.13 12.99 -8.36
CA ASN A 37 -1.79 13.57 -8.42
C ASN A 37 -0.91 13.23 -7.19
N TYR A 38 -1.36 12.34 -6.30
CA TYR A 38 -0.45 11.75 -5.32
C TYR A 38 0.67 11.08 -6.12
N HIS A 39 1.83 11.69 -6.09
CA HIS A 39 2.96 11.20 -6.88
C HIS A 39 3.20 9.75 -6.50
N LYS A 40 3.20 8.86 -7.48
CA LYS A 40 3.44 7.43 -7.28
C LYS A 40 4.64 7.12 -6.36
N PRO A 41 5.72 7.94 -6.31
CA PRO A 41 6.82 7.76 -5.37
C PRO A 41 6.44 7.88 -3.89
N GLU A 42 5.53 8.80 -3.52
CA GLU A 42 5.10 8.97 -2.11
C GLU A 42 4.29 7.76 -1.65
N LEU A 43 3.38 7.29 -2.51
CA LEU A 43 2.60 6.09 -2.24
C LEU A 43 3.51 4.86 -2.15
N SER A 44 4.42 4.68 -3.11
CA SER A 44 5.40 3.60 -3.11
C SER A 44 6.33 3.64 -1.87
N TYR A 45 6.68 4.84 -1.38
CA TYR A 45 7.44 5.01 -0.15
C TYR A 45 6.70 4.48 1.07
N GLU A 46 5.43 4.87 1.26
CA GLU A 46 4.64 4.43 2.41
C GLU A 46 4.28 2.95 2.33
N ASP A 47 3.89 2.44 1.16
CA ASP A 47 3.56 1.03 0.95
C ASP A 47 4.77 0.12 1.16
N SER A 48 5.93 0.50 0.65
CA SER A 48 7.18 -0.25 0.87
C SER A 48 7.59 -0.28 2.34
N ARG A 49 7.34 0.81 3.06
CA ARG A 49 7.56 0.92 4.49
C ARG A 49 6.59 0.03 5.27
N ALA A 50 5.32 0.02 4.88
CA ALA A 50 4.30 -0.86 5.46
C ALA A 50 4.62 -2.33 5.23
N LEU A 51 4.97 -2.72 4.00
CA LEU A 51 5.39 -4.08 3.67
C LEU A 51 6.61 -4.54 4.47
N LYS A 52 7.62 -3.67 4.61
CA LYS A 52 8.80 -3.97 5.44
C LYS A 52 8.43 -4.22 6.90
N ARG A 53 7.49 -3.43 7.45
CA ARG A 53 7.01 -3.61 8.83
C ARG A 53 6.23 -4.91 8.99
N ALA A 54 5.31 -5.21 8.08
CA ALA A 54 4.51 -6.43 8.09
C ALA A 54 5.39 -7.68 7.98
N ALA A 55 6.35 -7.69 7.06
CA ALA A 55 7.33 -8.77 6.92
C ALA A 55 8.24 -8.90 8.17
N SER A 56 8.53 -7.78 8.86
CA SER A 56 9.30 -7.83 10.11
C SER A 56 8.46 -8.36 11.26
N ALA A 57 7.17 -8.02 11.33
CA ALA A 57 6.25 -8.56 12.33
C ALA A 57 6.13 -10.09 12.20
N LEU A 58 5.95 -10.60 10.98
CA LEU A 58 5.96 -12.04 10.72
C LEU A 58 7.29 -12.70 11.11
N SER A 59 8.42 -12.08 10.78
CA SER A 59 9.73 -12.65 11.11
C SER A 59 10.03 -12.71 12.60
N SER A 60 9.36 -11.90 13.42
CA SER A 60 9.48 -11.89 14.88
C SER A 60 8.29 -12.56 15.59
N PHE A 61 7.35 -13.11 14.82
CA PHE A 61 6.19 -13.81 15.38
C PHE A 61 6.62 -15.06 16.14
N SER A 62 5.95 -15.34 17.26
CA SER A 62 6.16 -16.56 18.03
C SER A 62 5.33 -17.69 17.42
N TYR A 63 5.96 -18.58 16.69
CA TYR A 63 5.31 -19.73 16.06
C TYR A 63 5.21 -20.88 17.09
N SER A 64 4.29 -20.77 18.05
CA SER A 64 4.05 -21.78 19.08
C SER A 64 2.56 -22.16 19.12
N GLU A 65 2.28 -23.41 19.49
CA GLU A 65 0.90 -23.92 19.60
C GLU A 65 0.07 -23.22 20.68
N ASP A 66 0.73 -22.55 21.63
CA ASP A 66 0.09 -21.75 22.68
C ASP A 66 -0.39 -20.38 22.15
N ASP A 67 0.02 -20.00 20.96
CA ASP A 67 -0.35 -18.72 20.35
C ASP A 67 -1.72 -18.88 19.65
N ASN A 68 -2.57 -17.89 19.85
CA ASN A 68 -3.90 -17.91 19.26
C ASN A 68 -3.75 -17.82 17.73
N GLY A 69 -4.10 -18.88 17.01
CA GLY A 69 -4.00 -18.96 15.55
C GLY A 69 -4.64 -17.78 14.81
N ASP A 70 -5.60 -17.09 15.44
CA ASP A 70 -6.23 -15.89 14.90
C ASP A 70 -5.24 -14.72 14.78
N ASN A 71 -4.26 -14.58 15.68
CA ASN A 71 -3.23 -13.54 15.61
C ASN A 71 -2.30 -13.77 14.41
N LEU A 72 -1.94 -15.03 14.15
CA LEU A 72 -1.14 -15.38 12.97
C LEU A 72 -1.89 -15.10 11.68
N VAL A 73 -3.16 -15.50 11.61
CA VAL A 73 -4.04 -15.22 10.45
C VAL A 73 -4.13 -13.72 10.17
N ASN A 74 -4.42 -12.90 11.19
CA ASN A 74 -4.50 -11.45 11.05
C ASN A 74 -3.15 -10.84 10.59
N THR A 75 -2.02 -11.36 11.09
CA THR A 75 -0.69 -10.87 10.71
C THR A 75 -0.36 -11.24 9.26
N ILE A 76 -0.74 -12.43 8.80
CA ILE A 76 -0.57 -12.85 7.40
C ILE A 76 -1.50 -12.06 6.47
N GLN A 77 -2.74 -11.80 6.87
CA GLN A 77 -3.66 -10.94 6.10
C GLN A 77 -3.09 -9.53 5.94
N ALA A 78 -2.61 -8.91 7.03
CA ALA A 78 -1.97 -7.60 6.98
C ALA A 78 -0.71 -7.59 6.09
N PHE A 79 0.08 -8.67 6.13
CA PHE A 79 1.21 -8.82 5.22
C PHE A 79 0.76 -8.90 3.76
N THR A 80 -0.25 -9.69 3.46
CA THR A 80 -0.79 -9.87 2.10
C THR A 80 -1.34 -8.55 1.56
N GLU A 81 -2.07 -7.80 2.37
CA GLU A 81 -2.59 -6.49 2.00
C GLU A 81 -1.47 -5.49 1.70
N THR A 82 -0.46 -5.39 2.58
CA THR A 82 0.69 -4.50 2.35
C THR A 82 1.54 -4.93 1.16
N TYR A 83 1.63 -6.24 0.86
CA TYR A 83 2.27 -6.75 -0.34
C TYR A 83 1.54 -6.29 -1.60
N ASN A 84 0.21 -6.44 -1.63
CA ASN A 84 -0.63 -6.05 -2.76
C ASN A 84 -0.55 -4.53 -3.01
N ASN A 85 -0.62 -3.72 -1.96
CA ASN A 85 -0.47 -2.27 -2.05
C ASN A 85 0.91 -1.88 -2.60
N ALA A 86 1.99 -2.49 -2.11
CA ALA A 86 3.34 -2.25 -2.61
C ALA A 86 3.52 -2.71 -4.07
N LEU A 87 2.82 -3.77 -4.48
CA LEU A 87 2.81 -4.22 -5.86
C LEU A 87 2.10 -3.21 -6.77
N ASP A 88 0.95 -2.67 -6.35
CA ASP A 88 0.19 -1.68 -7.10
C ASP A 88 0.95 -0.36 -7.25
N SER A 89 1.47 0.18 -6.15
CA SER A 89 2.15 1.48 -6.14
C SER A 89 3.48 1.47 -6.91
N THR A 90 4.08 0.29 -7.11
CA THR A 90 5.30 0.14 -7.91
C THR A 90 5.06 -0.26 -9.36
N ASN A 91 3.81 -0.52 -9.75
CA ASN A 91 3.43 -0.84 -11.13
C ASN A 91 3.38 0.43 -11.99
N SER A 92 4.53 1.05 -12.23
CA SER A 92 4.63 2.25 -13.07
C SER A 92 5.54 2.01 -14.25
N LYS A 93 5.13 2.52 -15.44
CA LYS A 93 5.97 2.51 -16.63
C LYS A 93 7.04 3.60 -16.61
N ASP A 94 6.84 4.62 -15.78
CA ASP A 94 7.58 5.88 -15.83
C ASP A 94 8.67 5.98 -14.76
N TYR A 95 8.75 5.00 -13.82
CA TYR A 95 9.69 5.04 -12.70
C TYR A 95 10.56 3.79 -12.61
N ASP A 96 11.77 3.95 -12.11
CA ASP A 96 12.75 2.86 -11.89
C ASP A 96 12.29 1.79 -10.88
N THR A 97 11.20 2.04 -10.15
CA THR A 97 10.56 1.07 -9.23
C THR A 97 10.07 -0.20 -9.93
N ASN A 98 9.91 -0.17 -11.25
CA ASN A 98 9.51 -1.35 -12.03
C ASN A 98 10.47 -2.54 -11.88
N ARG A 99 11.76 -2.29 -11.57
CA ARG A 99 12.71 -3.37 -11.28
C ARG A 99 12.35 -4.11 -10.00
N GLN A 100 12.01 -3.38 -8.93
CA GLN A 100 11.64 -3.96 -7.64
C GLN A 100 10.28 -4.65 -7.73
N HIS A 101 9.32 -4.09 -8.47
CA HIS A 101 8.06 -4.74 -8.80
C HIS A 101 8.28 -6.12 -9.41
N LYS A 102 9.13 -6.21 -10.44
CA LYS A 102 9.48 -7.48 -11.08
C LYS A 102 10.19 -8.45 -10.12
N GLN A 103 11.09 -7.93 -9.28
CA GLN A 103 11.80 -8.76 -8.28
C GLN A 103 10.83 -9.30 -7.22
N LEU A 104 9.86 -8.50 -6.78
CA LEU A 104 8.84 -8.89 -5.83
C LEU A 104 8.00 -10.04 -6.37
N LYS A 105 7.47 -9.89 -7.60
CA LYS A 105 6.72 -10.95 -8.29
C LYS A 105 7.56 -12.23 -8.51
N ALA A 106 8.80 -12.08 -8.98
CA ALA A 106 9.67 -13.22 -9.24
C ALA A 106 10.02 -13.99 -7.95
N LEU A 107 10.28 -13.27 -6.85
CA LEU A 107 10.53 -13.89 -5.56
C LEU A 107 9.30 -14.67 -5.09
N THR A 108 8.13 -14.05 -5.11
CA THR A 108 6.88 -14.66 -4.66
C THR A 108 6.52 -15.88 -5.51
N LYS A 109 6.69 -15.79 -6.83
CA LYS A 109 6.49 -16.94 -7.72
C LYS A 109 7.42 -18.09 -7.41
N LYS A 110 8.66 -17.84 -6.98
CA LYS A 110 9.63 -18.88 -6.59
C LYS A 110 9.14 -19.72 -5.41
N PHE A 111 8.38 -19.11 -4.51
CA PHE A 111 7.83 -19.74 -3.31
C PHE A 111 6.32 -20.06 -3.46
N GLY A 112 5.82 -20.10 -4.71
CA GLY A 112 4.39 -20.25 -4.99
C GLY A 112 3.80 -21.54 -4.42
N GLU A 113 4.47 -22.68 -4.56
CA GLU A 113 4.04 -23.98 -4.03
C GLU A 113 3.96 -23.93 -2.49
N ASP A 114 5.01 -23.45 -1.83
CA ASP A 114 5.05 -23.36 -0.36
C ASP A 114 3.98 -22.36 0.17
N LEU A 115 3.66 -21.30 -0.59
CA LEU A 115 2.61 -20.35 -0.23
C LEU A 115 1.21 -20.96 -0.39
N GLU A 116 1.00 -21.73 -1.47
CA GLU A 116 -0.27 -22.41 -1.74
C GLU A 116 -0.57 -23.48 -0.68
N ASP A 117 0.44 -24.20 -0.23
CA ASP A 117 0.33 -25.19 0.85
C ASP A 117 -0.24 -24.61 2.15
N ILE A 118 0.06 -23.35 2.44
CA ILE A 118 -0.49 -22.63 3.61
C ILE A 118 -1.72 -21.77 3.30
N GLY A 119 -2.29 -21.91 2.10
CA GLY A 119 -3.51 -21.20 1.70
C GLY A 119 -3.31 -19.77 1.21
N ILE A 120 -2.10 -19.41 0.75
CA ILE A 120 -1.82 -18.14 0.09
C ILE A 120 -1.67 -18.40 -1.41
N THR A 121 -2.62 -17.91 -2.20
CA THR A 121 -2.64 -18.08 -3.66
C THR A 121 -2.09 -16.84 -4.36
N ILE A 122 -1.34 -17.03 -5.45
CA ILE A 122 -0.84 -15.97 -6.30
C ILE A 122 -1.82 -15.79 -7.47
N GLU A 123 -2.43 -14.62 -7.56
CA GLU A 123 -3.35 -14.26 -8.63
C GLU A 123 -2.61 -13.97 -9.95
N GLU A 124 -3.34 -13.90 -11.08
CA GLU A 124 -2.77 -13.64 -12.41
C GLU A 124 -1.99 -12.34 -12.50
N ASP A 125 -2.43 -11.29 -11.79
CA ASP A 125 -1.73 -10.00 -11.71
C ASP A 125 -0.50 -10.02 -10.78
N GLY A 126 -0.33 -11.10 -10.03
CA GLY A 126 0.77 -11.33 -9.09
C GLY A 126 0.44 -10.89 -7.66
N LYS A 127 -0.79 -10.49 -7.39
CA LYS A 127 -1.29 -10.24 -6.04
C LYS A 127 -1.46 -11.54 -5.28
N LEU A 128 -1.53 -11.41 -3.96
CA LEU A 128 -1.76 -12.51 -3.05
C LEU A 128 -3.19 -12.48 -2.54
N SER A 129 -3.82 -13.65 -2.47
CA SER A 129 -5.07 -13.87 -1.75
C SER A 129 -4.89 -14.93 -0.67
N VAL A 130 -5.65 -14.82 0.42
CA VAL A 130 -5.53 -15.71 1.59
C VAL A 130 -6.84 -16.46 1.81
N SER A 131 -6.74 -17.78 1.87
CA SER A 131 -7.82 -18.65 2.34
C SER A 131 -7.68 -18.89 3.84
N GLU A 132 -8.48 -18.20 4.66
CA GLU A 132 -8.42 -18.33 6.12
C GLU A 132 -8.61 -19.78 6.60
N ASN A 133 -9.48 -20.53 5.93
CA ASN A 133 -9.79 -21.90 6.31
C ASN A 133 -8.57 -22.82 6.12
N ILE A 134 -7.84 -22.64 5.02
CA ILE A 134 -6.64 -23.42 4.76
C ILE A 134 -5.54 -22.96 5.72
N LEU A 135 -5.34 -21.66 5.87
CA LEU A 135 -4.33 -21.10 6.76
C LEU A 135 -4.51 -21.52 8.22
N LYS A 136 -5.75 -21.57 8.73
CA LYS A 136 -6.05 -22.10 10.08
C LYS A 136 -5.82 -23.60 10.22
N GLY A 137 -5.84 -24.32 9.11
CA GLY A 137 -5.55 -25.76 9.07
C GLY A 137 -4.07 -26.08 8.83
N SER A 138 -3.25 -25.12 8.43
CA SER A 138 -1.83 -25.29 8.17
C SER A 138 -1.05 -25.44 9.46
N SER A 139 0.03 -26.22 9.42
CA SER A 139 0.91 -26.35 10.58
C SER A 139 1.75 -25.10 10.80
N PHE A 140 2.04 -24.77 12.06
CA PHE A 140 2.95 -23.67 12.39
C PHE A 140 4.34 -23.86 11.76
N ASP A 141 4.78 -25.09 11.56
CA ASP A 141 6.08 -25.38 10.96
C ASP A 141 6.12 -25.03 9.45
N GLU A 142 5.03 -25.23 8.72
CA GLU A 142 4.90 -24.81 7.31
C GLU A 142 4.94 -23.29 7.18
N VAL A 143 4.15 -22.58 7.99
CA VAL A 143 4.15 -21.12 8.02
C VAL A 143 5.54 -20.58 8.42
N LYS A 144 6.17 -21.18 9.42
CA LYS A 144 7.50 -20.82 9.90
C LYS A 144 8.59 -20.96 8.84
N LYS A 145 8.52 -21.94 7.94
CA LYS A 145 9.47 -22.10 6.82
C LYS A 145 9.53 -20.87 5.93
N LEU A 146 8.38 -20.20 5.73
CA LEU A 146 8.26 -19.03 4.86
C LEU A 146 8.53 -17.70 5.56
N PHE A 147 8.07 -17.59 6.81
CA PHE A 147 7.98 -16.31 7.49
C PHE A 147 8.88 -16.15 8.71
N SER A 148 9.57 -17.18 9.16
CA SER A 148 10.52 -17.05 10.27
C SER A 148 11.68 -16.11 9.93
N LYS A 149 12.37 -15.64 10.96
CA LYS A 149 13.53 -14.74 10.81
C LYS A 149 14.60 -15.27 9.85
N GLU A 150 14.76 -16.59 9.81
CA GLU A 150 15.77 -17.26 8.97
C GLU A 150 15.25 -17.61 7.57
N ALA A 151 13.95 -17.50 7.32
CA ALA A 151 13.33 -17.87 6.06
C ALA A 151 13.76 -16.96 4.90
N ASP A 152 14.10 -17.56 3.77
CA ASP A 152 14.59 -16.85 2.59
C ASP A 152 13.51 -15.96 1.97
N TYR A 153 12.24 -16.41 2.01
CA TYR A 153 11.13 -15.64 1.47
C TYR A 153 10.98 -14.29 2.18
N VAL A 154 10.77 -14.29 3.50
CA VAL A 154 10.57 -13.05 4.25
C VAL A 154 11.81 -12.16 4.25
N LYS A 155 13.01 -12.73 4.27
CA LYS A 155 14.27 -11.97 4.10
C LYS A 155 14.31 -11.28 2.74
N GLY A 156 13.94 -12.00 1.67
CA GLY A 156 13.87 -11.47 0.32
C GLY A 156 12.89 -10.32 0.19
N ILE A 157 11.66 -10.50 0.70
CA ILE A 157 10.63 -9.45 0.75
C ILE A 157 11.14 -8.20 1.48
N ARG A 158 11.72 -8.35 2.67
CA ARG A 158 12.26 -7.22 3.46
C ARG A 158 13.36 -6.46 2.72
N ASN A 159 14.24 -7.19 2.01
CA ASN A 159 15.31 -6.58 1.24
C ASN A 159 14.79 -5.83 0.01
N ILE A 160 13.79 -6.38 -0.68
CA ILE A 160 13.15 -5.70 -1.81
C ILE A 160 12.41 -4.45 -1.29
N ALA A 161 11.59 -4.57 -0.26
CA ALA A 161 10.87 -3.45 0.34
C ALA A 161 11.82 -2.32 0.81
N LYS A 162 13.00 -2.68 1.38
CA LYS A 162 14.02 -1.69 1.74
C LYS A 162 14.55 -0.93 0.52
N ARG A 163 14.79 -1.61 -0.61
CA ARG A 163 15.25 -0.98 -1.85
C ARG A 163 14.16 -0.10 -2.47
N MET A 164 12.92 -0.57 -2.49
CA MET A 164 11.77 0.20 -2.93
C MET A 164 11.66 1.51 -2.14
N ASN A 165 11.72 1.41 -0.81
CA ASN A 165 11.65 2.55 0.08
C ASN A 165 12.78 3.57 -0.16
N ALA A 166 14.02 3.09 -0.30
CA ALA A 166 15.17 3.96 -0.57
C ALA A 166 15.04 4.68 -1.92
N GLN A 167 14.59 3.98 -2.96
CA GLN A 167 14.42 4.54 -4.29
C GLN A 167 13.27 5.56 -4.32
N SER A 168 12.11 5.23 -3.76
CA SER A 168 11.00 6.18 -3.69
C SER A 168 11.36 7.42 -2.88
N HIS A 169 12.16 7.29 -1.82
CA HIS A 169 12.67 8.43 -1.07
C HIS A 169 13.55 9.35 -1.93
N GLU A 170 14.42 8.78 -2.75
CA GLU A 170 15.29 9.55 -3.65
C GLU A 170 14.49 10.25 -4.76
N GLU A 171 13.48 9.59 -5.30
CA GLU A 171 12.56 10.18 -6.28
C GLU A 171 11.79 11.36 -5.67
N ILE A 172 11.24 11.22 -4.45
CA ILE A 172 10.57 12.31 -3.72
C ILE A 172 11.55 13.48 -3.51
N TYR A 173 12.77 13.19 -3.05
CA TYR A 173 13.77 14.22 -2.84
C TYR A 173 14.11 14.98 -4.14
N THR A 174 14.25 14.27 -5.24
CA THR A 174 14.52 14.86 -6.56
C THR A 174 13.37 15.75 -7.03
N LEU A 175 12.12 15.32 -6.80
CA LEU A 175 10.93 16.11 -7.12
C LEU A 175 10.85 17.40 -6.29
N MET A 176 11.17 17.31 -4.99
CA MET A 176 11.11 18.45 -4.07
C MET A 176 12.23 19.48 -4.31
N THR A 177 13.42 19.02 -4.71
CA THR A 177 14.58 19.90 -4.88
C THR A 177 14.73 20.45 -6.31
N GLY A 178 13.90 20.00 -7.23
CA GLY A 178 14.04 20.27 -8.66
C GLY A 178 15.27 19.55 -9.25
N ASN A 179 15.20 19.17 -10.51
CA ASN A 179 16.26 18.43 -11.19
C ASN A 179 17.59 19.23 -11.15
N GLY A 180 18.44 18.95 -10.16
CA GLY A 180 19.81 19.44 -10.13
C GLY A 180 20.03 20.80 -9.50
N GLY A 181 19.20 21.23 -8.56
CA GLY A 181 19.53 22.36 -7.69
C GLY A 181 20.74 22.05 -6.80
N ARG A 182 21.96 22.04 -7.35
CA ARG A 182 23.15 22.28 -6.54
C ARG A 182 22.96 23.65 -5.90
N LEU A 183 22.62 23.67 -4.62
CA LEU A 183 22.75 24.86 -3.79
C LEU A 183 24.25 25.22 -3.79
N ASN A 184 24.64 26.08 -4.73
CA ASN A 184 25.94 26.71 -4.71
C ASN A 184 25.88 27.82 -3.65
N ILE A 185 25.99 27.42 -2.37
CA ILE A 185 26.18 28.37 -1.28
C ILE A 185 27.66 28.77 -1.35
N THR A 186 27.95 29.82 -2.07
CA THR A 186 29.21 30.56 -1.94
C THR A 186 29.04 31.47 -0.72
N LEU A 187 29.68 31.10 0.40
CA LEU A 187 29.86 31.96 1.57
C LEU A 187 30.96 32.98 1.28
#